data_e37ec01d0873a25032232cf038e950af
#
_entry.id   e37ec01d0873a25032232cf038e950af
#
_cell.length_a   1.000
_cell.length_b   1.000
_cell.length_c   1.000
_cell.angle_alpha   90.00
_cell.angle_beta   90.00
_cell.angle_gamma   90.00
#
_symmetry.space_group_name_H-M   'P 1'
#
loop_
_entity.id
_entity.type
_entity.pdbx_description
1 polymer ?
#
loop_
_entity_poly.entity_id
_entity_poly.type
_entity_poly.pdbx_seq_one_letter_code
_entity_poly.pdbx_strand_id
1 'polypeptide(L)'
;MCGHPLDTVKVLQQAGGRSSMVHVMRQIMLTDGVRGYFKGMLYPVLTAGAINSTFFWVYGKCMAGLSERNHLVNVYMAGVAGGTVQLAIACPVELIKIRLQTQSGAAVRYRGPHHCLQLTLAQHGLRGLMTGLLPHWWRDGHGFGVYVVLYEALLLLRGGREEATTIQQFWAGGLAGMLCWLSVLPFDVVKSRMQADCPDRRQYRNMTDCFRQSYKADGLPVFFRGAVAMSARAFPVNGVTFVVYETLLEYCNKRNR
;
A
#
# COMPACT_ATOMS: atom_id res chain seq x y z
N MET A 1 9.81 -7.43 5.46
CA MET A 1 10.69 -8.04 4.44
C MET A 1 10.06 -9.27 3.81
N CYS A 2 9.47 -10.19 4.58
CA CYS A 2 8.89 -11.46 4.08
C CYS A 2 7.79 -11.28 3.00
N GLY A 3 7.02 -10.20 3.04
CA GLY A 3 5.97 -9.92 2.05
C GLY A 3 6.44 -9.30 0.74
N HIS A 4 7.70 -8.81 0.66
CA HIS A 4 8.18 -8.07 -0.50
C HIS A 4 8.18 -8.86 -1.82
N PRO A 5 8.54 -10.16 -1.86
CA PRO A 5 8.45 -10.97 -3.06
C PRO A 5 7.05 -10.99 -3.67
N LEU A 6 6.02 -11.16 -2.84
CA LEU A 6 4.62 -11.15 -3.28
C LEU A 6 4.14 -9.74 -3.68
N ASP A 7 4.68 -8.68 -3.04
CA ASP A 7 4.47 -7.31 -3.49
C ASP A 7 5.00 -7.06 -4.89
N THR A 8 6.22 -7.57 -5.19
CA THR A 8 6.81 -7.44 -6.53
C THR A 8 5.96 -8.14 -7.58
N VAL A 9 5.49 -9.36 -7.29
CA VAL A 9 4.58 -10.10 -8.19
C VAL A 9 3.27 -9.33 -8.39
N LYS A 10 2.67 -8.80 -7.31
CA LYS A 10 1.45 -7.98 -7.37
C LYS A 10 1.62 -6.76 -8.28
N VAL A 11 2.69 -5.99 -8.07
CA VAL A 11 2.96 -4.77 -8.86
C VAL A 11 3.12 -5.09 -10.33
N LEU A 12 3.84 -6.16 -10.67
CA LEU A 12 4.01 -6.60 -12.06
C LEU A 12 2.71 -7.09 -12.69
N GLN A 13 1.84 -7.76 -11.93
CA GLN A 13 0.50 -8.13 -12.41
C GLN A 13 -0.40 -6.91 -12.66
N GLN A 14 -0.29 -5.89 -11.84
CA GLN A 14 -1.10 -4.67 -11.94
C GLN A 14 -0.62 -3.75 -13.06
N ALA A 15 0.70 -3.58 -13.19
CA ALA A 15 1.32 -2.74 -14.21
C ALA A 15 1.38 -3.41 -15.58
N GLY A 16 1.58 -4.73 -15.62
CA GLY A 16 1.66 -5.53 -16.84
C GLY A 16 0.30 -6.04 -17.34
N GLY A 17 0.30 -6.81 -18.41
CA GLY A 17 -0.89 -7.38 -19.02
C GLY A 17 -1.50 -8.57 -18.27
N ARG A 18 -2.26 -9.43 -19.03
CA ARG A 18 -2.98 -10.63 -18.53
C ARG A 18 -2.05 -11.78 -18.14
N SER A 19 -1.20 -11.60 -17.14
CA SER A 19 -0.29 -12.66 -16.69
C SER A 19 -0.75 -13.29 -15.37
N SER A 20 -0.76 -14.63 -15.30
CA SER A 20 -1.03 -15.33 -14.04
C SER A 20 0.10 -15.09 -13.04
N MET A 21 -0.19 -15.23 -11.74
CA MET A 21 0.80 -15.07 -10.66
C MET A 21 2.03 -15.97 -10.90
N VAL A 22 1.80 -17.24 -11.26
CA VAL A 22 2.85 -18.21 -11.51
C VAL A 22 3.72 -17.82 -12.72
N HIS A 23 3.09 -17.31 -13.79
CA HIS A 23 3.82 -16.83 -14.97
C HIS A 23 4.74 -15.65 -14.61
N VAL A 24 4.25 -14.67 -13.86
CA VAL A 24 5.05 -13.52 -13.41
C VAL A 24 6.21 -13.97 -12.52
N MET A 25 5.95 -14.90 -11.57
CA MET A 25 7.00 -15.46 -10.72
C MET A 25 8.11 -16.14 -11.55
N ARG A 26 7.71 -16.98 -12.52
CA ARG A 26 8.66 -17.63 -13.42
C ARG A 26 9.45 -16.63 -14.25
N GLN A 27 8.79 -15.59 -14.76
CA GLN A 27 9.44 -14.54 -15.53
C GLN A 27 10.50 -13.80 -14.71
N ILE A 28 10.19 -13.38 -13.46
CA ILE A 28 11.17 -12.75 -12.56
C ILE A 28 12.38 -13.64 -12.36
N MET A 29 12.14 -14.95 -12.10
CA MET A 29 13.21 -15.90 -11.87
C MET A 29 14.13 -16.06 -13.07
N LEU A 30 13.57 -16.06 -14.29
CA LEU A 30 14.33 -16.22 -15.53
C LEU A 30 15.10 -14.95 -15.93
N THR A 31 14.55 -13.76 -15.64
CA THR A 31 15.17 -12.49 -16.07
C THR A 31 16.14 -11.91 -15.05
N ASP A 32 15.77 -11.90 -13.79
CA ASP A 32 16.46 -11.18 -12.70
C ASP A 32 16.91 -12.12 -11.56
N GLY A 33 16.53 -13.39 -11.61
CA GLY A 33 16.79 -14.36 -10.55
C GLY A 33 16.10 -14.02 -9.24
N VAL A 34 16.61 -14.57 -8.13
CA VAL A 34 16.06 -14.33 -6.77
C VAL A 34 16.13 -12.86 -6.37
N ARG A 35 17.16 -12.12 -6.82
CA ARG A 35 17.32 -10.69 -6.52
C ARG A 35 16.20 -9.83 -7.11
N GLY A 36 15.58 -10.27 -8.20
CA GLY A 36 14.45 -9.60 -8.84
C GLY A 36 13.26 -9.40 -7.91
N TYR A 37 13.00 -10.35 -7.01
CA TYR A 37 11.91 -10.25 -6.03
C TYR A 37 12.11 -9.15 -4.98
N PHE A 38 13.34 -8.69 -4.76
CA PHE A 38 13.71 -7.69 -3.75
C PHE A 38 14.04 -6.32 -4.33
N LYS A 39 13.85 -6.13 -5.64
CA LYS A 39 14.05 -4.81 -6.28
C LYS A 39 13.17 -3.75 -5.64
N GLY A 40 13.73 -2.58 -5.36
CA GLY A 40 13.02 -1.43 -4.80
C GLY A 40 12.66 -1.53 -3.30
N MET A 41 13.15 -2.54 -2.57
CA MET A 41 12.82 -2.74 -1.14
C MET A 41 13.46 -1.69 -0.22
N LEU A 42 14.58 -1.10 -0.59
CA LEU A 42 15.40 -0.27 0.30
C LEU A 42 14.62 0.92 0.88
N TYR A 43 14.01 1.75 0.04
CA TYR A 43 13.32 2.94 0.51
C TYR A 43 12.08 2.63 1.36
N PRO A 44 11.19 1.71 0.99
CA PRO A 44 10.09 1.30 1.87
C PRO A 44 10.54 0.84 3.26
N VAL A 45 11.65 0.10 3.35
CA VAL A 45 12.17 -0.37 4.64
C VAL A 45 12.69 0.80 5.48
N LEU A 46 13.47 1.70 4.88
CA LEU A 46 14.05 2.85 5.58
C LEU A 46 12.99 3.86 6.04
N THR A 47 11.90 4.01 5.29
CA THR A 47 10.90 5.04 5.53
C THR A 47 9.64 4.54 6.25
N ALA A 48 9.49 3.22 6.44
CA ALA A 48 8.30 2.64 7.08
C ALA A 48 8.00 3.25 8.46
N GLY A 49 9.03 3.43 9.28
CA GLY A 49 8.88 4.08 10.59
C GLY A 49 8.37 5.51 10.49
N ALA A 50 8.97 6.32 9.60
CA ALA A 50 8.58 7.72 9.40
C ALA A 50 7.13 7.84 8.88
N ILE A 51 6.75 7.00 7.90
CA ILE A 51 5.39 6.99 7.33
C ILE A 51 4.35 6.67 8.41
N ASN A 52 4.55 5.57 9.16
CA ASN A 52 3.62 5.17 10.20
C ASN A 52 3.57 6.18 11.36
N SER A 53 4.71 6.71 11.80
CA SER A 53 4.77 7.73 12.86
C SER A 53 4.03 9.00 12.45
N THR A 54 4.17 9.43 11.20
CA THR A 54 3.43 10.59 10.66
C THR A 54 1.93 10.35 10.68
N PHE A 55 1.49 9.16 10.25
CA PHE A 55 0.07 8.78 10.30
C PHE A 55 -0.49 8.86 11.71
N PHE A 56 0.11 8.16 12.67
CA PHE A 56 -0.40 8.09 14.03
C PHE A 56 -0.33 9.45 14.76
N TRP A 57 0.71 10.24 14.47
CA TRP A 57 0.82 11.58 15.05
C TRP A 57 -0.33 12.49 14.57
N VAL A 58 -0.59 12.53 13.27
CA VAL A 58 -1.68 13.36 12.71
C VAL A 58 -3.04 12.83 13.20
N TYR A 59 -3.25 11.50 13.14
CA TYR A 59 -4.47 10.86 13.63
C TYR A 59 -4.76 11.23 15.08
N GLY A 60 -3.77 11.08 15.96
CA GLY A 60 -3.91 11.40 17.39
C GLY A 60 -4.20 12.89 17.64
N LYS A 61 -3.53 13.80 16.91
CA LYS A 61 -3.79 15.25 17.00
C LYS A 61 -5.20 15.62 16.53
N CYS A 62 -5.66 15.03 15.44
CA CYS A 62 -7.02 15.25 14.94
C CYS A 62 -8.05 14.73 15.94
N MET A 63 -7.88 13.52 16.47
CA MET A 63 -8.81 12.94 17.46
C MET A 63 -8.86 13.78 18.74
N ALA A 64 -7.74 14.30 19.21
CA ALA A 64 -7.70 15.16 20.40
C ALA A 64 -8.38 16.54 20.22
N GLY A 65 -8.53 17.00 18.97
CA GLY A 65 -9.16 18.29 18.65
C GLY A 65 -10.63 18.20 18.22
N LEU A 66 -11.17 16.99 18.04
CA LEU A 66 -12.52 16.78 17.56
C LEU A 66 -13.49 16.50 18.73
N SER A 67 -14.71 17.05 18.63
CA SER A 67 -15.77 16.89 19.64
C SER A 67 -16.31 15.45 19.64
N GLU A 68 -16.68 14.92 20.82
CA GLU A 68 -17.19 13.54 20.99
C GLU A 68 -18.54 13.26 20.30
N ARG A 69 -19.21 14.29 19.76
CA ARG A 69 -20.61 14.20 19.28
C ARG A 69 -20.84 13.17 18.16
N ASN A 70 -19.84 12.90 17.30
CA ASN A 70 -19.93 11.95 16.18
C ASN A 70 -18.65 11.13 16.05
N HIS A 71 -18.47 10.16 16.93
CA HIS A 71 -17.24 9.35 17.00
C HIS A 71 -16.81 8.75 15.66
N LEU A 72 -17.71 8.11 14.91
CA LEU A 72 -17.37 7.49 13.62
C LEU A 72 -16.92 8.51 12.56
N VAL A 73 -17.56 9.70 12.52
CA VAL A 73 -17.17 10.76 11.61
C VAL A 73 -15.78 11.31 11.97
N ASN A 74 -15.53 11.50 13.26
CA ASN A 74 -14.24 12.00 13.76
C ASN A 74 -13.11 11.01 13.43
N VAL A 75 -13.35 9.74 13.66
CA VAL A 75 -12.43 8.65 13.34
C VAL A 75 -12.13 8.61 11.83
N TYR A 76 -13.16 8.73 10.98
CA TYR A 76 -12.98 8.81 9.54
C TYR A 76 -12.14 10.03 9.14
N MET A 77 -12.49 11.23 9.62
CA MET A 77 -11.78 12.47 9.30
C MET A 77 -10.32 12.44 9.76
N ALA A 78 -10.08 11.94 10.97
CA ALA A 78 -8.73 11.76 11.49
C ALA A 78 -7.92 10.75 10.67
N GLY A 79 -8.54 9.64 10.26
CA GLY A 79 -7.94 8.63 9.39
C GLY A 79 -7.57 9.19 8.01
N VAL A 80 -8.48 9.94 7.39
CA VAL A 80 -8.24 10.62 6.10
C VAL A 80 -7.13 11.67 6.24
N ALA A 81 -7.13 12.47 7.30
CA ALA A 81 -6.09 13.48 7.54
C ALA A 81 -4.71 12.82 7.70
N GLY A 82 -4.60 11.79 8.56
CA GLY A 82 -3.36 11.03 8.75
C GLY A 82 -2.88 10.38 7.45
N GLY A 83 -3.80 9.72 6.72
CA GLY A 83 -3.53 9.12 5.42
C GLY A 83 -3.08 10.13 4.36
N THR A 84 -3.63 11.35 4.38
CA THR A 84 -3.25 12.40 3.44
C THR A 84 -1.85 12.95 3.71
N VAL A 85 -1.54 13.28 4.96
CA VAL A 85 -0.25 13.88 5.30
C VAL A 85 0.90 12.90 5.08
N GLN A 86 0.74 11.62 5.41
CA GLN A 86 1.78 10.61 5.18
C GLN A 86 2.12 10.44 3.69
N LEU A 87 1.21 10.77 2.75
CA LEU A 87 1.45 10.65 1.31
C LEU A 87 2.59 11.53 0.81
N ALA A 88 2.92 12.60 1.52
CA ALA A 88 4.07 13.43 1.18
C ALA A 88 5.37 12.61 1.17
N ILE A 89 5.47 11.61 2.07
CA ILE A 89 6.61 10.68 2.14
C ILE A 89 6.33 9.41 1.34
N ALA A 90 5.14 8.84 1.48
CA ALA A 90 4.80 7.54 0.90
C ALA A 90 4.76 7.58 -0.64
N CYS A 91 4.25 8.65 -1.25
CA CYS A 91 4.11 8.73 -2.71
C CYS A 91 5.45 8.66 -3.46
N PRO A 92 6.48 9.47 -3.12
CA PRO A 92 7.80 9.34 -3.73
C PRO A 92 8.44 7.97 -3.52
N VAL A 93 8.34 7.44 -2.31
CA VAL A 93 8.91 6.14 -1.94
C VAL A 93 8.32 5.00 -2.76
N GLU A 94 7.00 4.96 -2.87
CA GLU A 94 6.32 3.93 -3.64
C GLU A 94 6.52 4.10 -5.16
N LEU A 95 6.58 5.35 -5.66
CA LEU A 95 6.90 5.60 -7.06
C LEU A 95 8.25 4.99 -7.44
N ILE A 96 9.29 5.25 -6.62
CA ILE A 96 10.64 4.72 -6.84
C ILE A 96 10.62 3.19 -6.76
N LYS A 97 9.93 2.62 -5.77
CA LYS A 97 9.73 1.18 -5.62
C LYS A 97 9.14 0.58 -6.90
N ILE A 98 8.00 1.10 -7.36
CA ILE A 98 7.27 0.56 -8.51
C ILE A 98 8.10 0.67 -9.78
N ARG A 99 8.76 1.80 -10.04
CA ARG A 99 9.64 1.97 -11.21
C ARG A 99 10.80 0.99 -11.23
N LEU A 100 11.40 0.70 -10.07
CA LEU A 100 12.48 -0.30 -9.98
C LEU A 100 11.96 -1.73 -10.16
N GLN A 101 10.75 -2.02 -9.70
CA GLN A 101 10.14 -3.34 -9.85
C GLN A 101 9.66 -3.61 -11.28
N THR A 102 9.17 -2.59 -11.99
CA THR A 102 8.62 -2.75 -13.34
C THR A 102 9.67 -2.74 -14.45
N GLN A 103 10.90 -2.28 -14.17
CA GLN A 103 11.98 -2.40 -15.14
C GLN A 103 12.56 -3.82 -15.14
N SER A 104 12.73 -4.42 -16.32
CA SER A 104 13.29 -5.78 -16.47
C SER A 104 14.10 -5.93 -17.76
N GLY A 105 15.06 -6.86 -17.76
CA GLY A 105 15.87 -7.24 -18.94
C GLY A 105 16.76 -6.10 -19.47
N ALA A 106 16.83 -5.96 -20.79
CA ALA A 106 17.72 -5.01 -21.48
C ALA A 106 17.30 -3.54 -21.32
N ALA A 107 16.07 -3.24 -20.86
CA ALA A 107 15.54 -1.89 -20.71
C ALA A 107 15.73 -1.32 -19.30
N VAL A 108 16.89 -1.58 -18.67
CA VAL A 108 17.20 -1.05 -17.34
C VAL A 108 17.53 0.44 -17.43
N ARG A 109 16.59 1.29 -17.04
CA ARG A 109 16.74 2.75 -16.99
C ARG A 109 17.41 3.23 -15.69
N TYR A 110 17.08 2.59 -14.58
CA TYR A 110 17.51 3.01 -13.24
C TYR A 110 18.50 2.01 -12.67
N ARG A 111 19.70 2.46 -12.33
CA ARG A 111 20.75 1.63 -11.70
C ARG A 111 20.47 1.29 -10.23
N GLY A 112 19.58 2.06 -9.58
CA GLY A 112 19.20 1.86 -8.19
C GLY A 112 18.21 2.93 -7.71
N PRO A 113 17.73 2.85 -6.44
CA PRO A 113 16.70 3.76 -5.93
C PRO A 113 17.19 5.22 -5.90
N HIS A 114 18.42 5.47 -5.52
CA HIS A 114 19.01 6.83 -5.51
C HIS A 114 19.12 7.43 -6.92
N HIS A 115 19.58 6.64 -7.89
CA HIS A 115 19.63 7.08 -9.30
C HIS A 115 18.22 7.35 -9.86
N CYS A 116 17.22 6.53 -9.50
CA CYS A 116 15.82 6.76 -9.88
C CYS A 116 15.29 8.07 -9.30
N LEU A 117 15.59 8.37 -8.03
CA LEU A 117 15.22 9.62 -7.37
C LEU A 117 15.87 10.83 -8.07
N GLN A 118 17.19 10.81 -8.23
CA GLN A 118 17.93 11.91 -8.86
C GLN A 118 17.47 12.17 -10.29
N LEU A 119 17.34 11.11 -11.10
CA LEU A 119 16.91 11.24 -12.49
C LEU A 119 15.48 11.80 -12.59
N THR A 120 14.58 11.34 -11.72
CA THR A 120 13.18 11.84 -11.69
C THR A 120 13.13 13.29 -11.26
N LEU A 121 13.92 13.70 -10.26
CA LEU A 121 14.01 15.10 -9.84
C LEU A 121 14.61 15.99 -10.92
N ALA A 122 15.69 15.56 -11.56
CA ALA A 122 16.36 16.33 -12.60
C ALA A 122 15.49 16.55 -13.85
N GLN A 123 14.72 15.53 -14.25
CA GLN A 123 13.91 15.58 -15.48
C GLN A 123 12.50 16.16 -15.28
N HIS A 124 11.88 15.88 -14.15
CA HIS A 124 10.45 16.18 -13.92
C HIS A 124 10.17 16.94 -12.63
N GLY A 125 11.21 17.27 -11.84
CA GLY A 125 11.10 17.97 -10.57
C GLY A 125 10.24 17.22 -9.52
N LEU A 126 9.76 17.95 -8.52
CA LEU A 126 8.90 17.39 -7.47
C LEU A 126 7.57 16.85 -8.02
N ARG A 127 7.02 17.45 -9.10
CA ARG A 127 5.79 16.96 -9.73
C ARG A 127 5.97 15.55 -10.30
N GLY A 128 7.17 15.19 -10.76
CA GLY A 128 7.50 13.85 -11.23
C GLY A 128 7.45 12.79 -10.11
N LEU A 129 7.85 13.17 -8.90
CA LEU A 129 7.78 12.29 -7.72
C LEU A 129 6.36 12.09 -7.19
N MET A 130 5.47 13.02 -7.49
CA MET A 130 4.05 12.95 -7.09
C MET A 130 3.16 12.32 -8.18
N THR A 131 3.75 11.68 -9.18
CA THR A 131 2.98 10.95 -10.21
C THR A 131 2.14 9.85 -9.56
N GLY A 132 0.84 9.83 -9.87
CA GLY A 132 -0.11 8.88 -9.26
C GLY A 132 -0.54 9.24 -7.83
N LEU A 133 -0.33 10.50 -7.38
CA LEU A 133 -0.75 10.95 -6.06
C LEU A 133 -2.26 10.81 -5.85
N LEU A 134 -3.08 11.16 -6.84
CA LEU A 134 -4.54 11.11 -6.71
C LEU A 134 -5.08 9.69 -6.49
N PRO A 135 -4.76 8.68 -7.32
CA PRO A 135 -5.15 7.31 -7.03
C PRO A 135 -4.50 6.76 -5.74
N HIS A 136 -3.30 7.23 -5.40
CA HIS A 136 -2.66 6.89 -4.13
C HIS A 136 -3.46 7.43 -2.94
N TRP A 137 -3.97 8.66 -3.03
CA TRP A 137 -4.81 9.26 -2.01
C TRP A 137 -6.14 8.48 -1.83
N TRP A 138 -6.79 8.10 -2.93
CA TRP A 138 -7.99 7.26 -2.85
C TRP A 138 -7.71 5.90 -2.20
N ARG A 139 -6.54 5.31 -2.46
CA ARG A 139 -6.13 4.05 -1.84
C ARG A 139 -5.84 4.21 -0.34
N ASP A 140 -4.96 5.13 0.04
CA ASP A 140 -4.45 5.26 1.41
C ASP A 140 -5.21 6.31 2.23
N GLY A 141 -5.35 7.53 1.73
CA GLY A 141 -6.04 8.59 2.44
C GLY A 141 -7.47 8.22 2.79
N HIS A 142 -8.29 7.94 1.75
CA HIS A 142 -9.66 7.48 1.95
C HIS A 142 -9.72 6.09 2.58
N GLY A 143 -8.85 5.17 2.14
CA GLY A 143 -8.83 3.79 2.61
C GLY A 143 -8.61 3.64 4.12
N PHE A 144 -7.72 4.43 4.72
CA PHE A 144 -7.54 4.41 6.19
C PHE A 144 -8.80 4.86 6.92
N GLY A 145 -9.47 5.90 6.44
CA GLY A 145 -10.74 6.34 7.01
C GLY A 145 -11.80 5.24 6.96
N VAL A 146 -11.98 4.60 5.80
CA VAL A 146 -12.92 3.48 5.61
C VAL A 146 -12.58 2.30 6.52
N TYR A 147 -11.31 1.92 6.61
CA TYR A 147 -10.86 0.83 7.47
C TYR A 147 -11.27 1.05 8.93
N VAL A 148 -10.96 2.24 9.46
CA VAL A 148 -11.21 2.51 10.88
C VAL A 148 -12.72 2.59 11.16
N VAL A 149 -13.50 3.19 10.26
CA VAL A 149 -14.98 3.22 10.38
C VAL A 149 -15.58 1.82 10.34
N LEU A 150 -15.14 0.97 9.40
CA LEU A 150 -15.61 -0.43 9.33
C LEU A 150 -15.25 -1.20 10.60
N TYR A 151 -14.04 -1.00 11.12
CA TYR A 151 -13.61 -1.63 12.37
C TYR A 151 -14.47 -1.20 13.55
N GLU A 152 -14.65 0.10 13.77
CA GLU A 152 -15.49 0.63 14.84
C GLU A 152 -16.96 0.21 14.69
N ALA A 153 -17.50 0.26 13.47
CA ALA A 153 -18.87 -0.17 13.21
C ALA A 153 -19.09 -1.65 13.56
N LEU A 154 -18.14 -2.53 13.21
CA LEU A 154 -18.20 -3.96 13.55
C LEU A 154 -18.11 -4.21 15.06
N LEU A 155 -17.36 -3.38 15.79
CA LEU A 155 -17.32 -3.46 17.25
C LEU A 155 -18.62 -2.94 17.90
N LEU A 156 -19.18 -1.83 17.39
CA LEU A 156 -20.45 -1.28 17.89
C LEU A 156 -21.62 -2.26 17.75
N LEU A 157 -21.65 -3.06 16.69
CA LEU A 157 -22.66 -4.13 16.50
C LEU A 157 -22.58 -5.23 17.58
N ARG A 158 -21.51 -5.26 18.37
CA ARG A 158 -21.23 -6.27 19.41
C ARG A 158 -21.13 -5.68 20.83
N GLY A 159 -21.68 -4.49 21.07
CA GLY A 159 -21.65 -3.83 22.39
C GLY A 159 -20.57 -2.78 22.57
N GLY A 160 -19.74 -2.53 21.54
CA GLY A 160 -18.71 -1.50 21.59
C GLY A 160 -17.30 -2.05 21.89
N ARG A 161 -16.33 -1.13 21.88
CA ARG A 161 -14.90 -1.47 22.01
C ARG A 161 -14.54 -1.95 23.43
N GLU A 162 -15.20 -1.40 24.44
CA GLU A 162 -14.90 -1.71 25.85
C GLU A 162 -15.38 -3.10 26.26
N GLU A 163 -16.47 -3.60 25.63
CA GLU A 163 -17.02 -4.92 25.89
C GLU A 163 -16.48 -6.00 24.96
N ALA A 164 -15.76 -5.60 23.90
CA ALA A 164 -15.27 -6.52 22.88
C ALA A 164 -14.11 -7.37 23.38
N THR A 165 -14.26 -8.69 23.32
CA THR A 165 -13.18 -9.62 23.60
C THR A 165 -12.09 -9.55 22.55
N THR A 166 -10.87 -9.98 22.89
CA THR A 166 -9.71 -10.02 21.96
C THR A 166 -10.03 -10.78 20.66
N ILE A 167 -10.81 -11.86 20.76
CA ILE A 167 -11.26 -12.66 19.61
C ILE A 167 -12.20 -11.84 18.70
N GLN A 168 -13.11 -11.08 19.28
CA GLN A 168 -14.03 -10.22 18.52
C GLN A 168 -13.28 -9.07 17.83
N GLN A 169 -12.32 -8.45 18.51
CA GLN A 169 -11.44 -7.44 17.92
C GLN A 169 -10.62 -8.01 16.76
N PHE A 170 -10.11 -9.23 16.90
CA PHE A 170 -9.38 -9.93 15.83
C PHE A 170 -10.26 -10.14 14.58
N TRP A 171 -11.48 -10.65 14.75
CA TRP A 171 -12.40 -10.86 13.62
C TRP A 171 -12.89 -9.54 13.01
N ALA A 172 -13.20 -8.53 13.84
CA ALA A 172 -13.57 -7.20 13.36
C ALA A 172 -12.46 -6.56 12.53
N GLY A 173 -11.21 -6.63 13.01
CA GLY A 173 -10.05 -6.12 12.27
C GLY A 173 -9.80 -6.85 10.96
N GLY A 174 -9.89 -8.18 10.96
CA GLY A 174 -9.72 -9.00 9.77
C GLY A 174 -10.80 -8.72 8.72
N LEU A 175 -12.06 -8.67 9.12
CA LEU A 175 -13.19 -8.42 8.22
C LEU A 175 -13.18 -6.96 7.70
N ALA A 176 -12.94 -5.98 8.58
CA ALA A 176 -12.79 -4.58 8.18
C ALA A 176 -11.65 -4.40 7.18
N GLY A 177 -10.52 -5.05 7.41
CA GLY A 177 -9.37 -5.04 6.51
C GLY A 177 -9.72 -5.63 5.14
N MET A 178 -10.37 -6.78 5.10
CA MET A 178 -10.75 -7.43 3.85
C MET A 178 -11.74 -6.57 3.04
N LEU A 179 -12.77 -6.03 3.66
CA LEU A 179 -13.75 -5.16 3.00
C LEU A 179 -13.11 -3.86 2.51
N CYS A 180 -12.27 -3.24 3.33
CA CYS A 180 -11.50 -2.07 2.95
C CYS A 180 -10.61 -2.34 1.73
N TRP A 181 -9.84 -3.43 1.74
CA TRP A 181 -8.97 -3.77 0.61
C TRP A 181 -9.75 -4.03 -0.68
N LEU A 182 -10.90 -4.68 -0.63
CA LEU A 182 -11.76 -4.87 -1.80
C LEU A 182 -12.24 -3.53 -2.38
N SER A 183 -12.58 -2.57 -1.52
CA SER A 183 -13.06 -1.24 -1.95
C SER A 183 -11.97 -0.38 -2.60
N VAL A 184 -10.73 -0.47 -2.12
CA VAL A 184 -9.62 0.36 -2.61
C VAL A 184 -8.80 -0.30 -3.74
N LEU A 185 -9.03 -1.58 -4.03
CA LEU A 185 -8.28 -2.34 -5.01
C LEU A 185 -8.29 -1.73 -6.43
N PRO A 186 -9.41 -1.18 -6.94
CA PRO A 186 -9.42 -0.49 -8.24
C PRO A 186 -8.45 0.69 -8.29
N PHE A 187 -8.37 1.47 -7.21
CA PHE A 187 -7.45 2.60 -7.11
C PHE A 187 -6.00 2.17 -7.00
N ASP A 188 -5.74 1.03 -6.34
CA ASP A 188 -4.42 0.44 -6.24
C ASP A 188 -3.88 0.00 -7.61
N VAL A 189 -4.71 -0.61 -8.45
CA VAL A 189 -4.34 -0.99 -9.82
C VAL A 189 -4.03 0.26 -10.66
N VAL A 190 -4.89 1.27 -10.62
CA VAL A 190 -4.69 2.52 -11.37
C VAL A 190 -3.43 3.25 -10.90
N LYS A 191 -3.20 3.31 -9.59
CA LYS A 191 -1.98 3.85 -9.00
C LYS A 191 -0.74 3.14 -9.54
N SER A 192 -0.71 1.81 -9.46
CA SER A 192 0.43 1.00 -9.92
C SER A 192 0.72 1.20 -11.40
N ARG A 193 -0.32 1.30 -12.24
CA ARG A 193 -0.18 1.59 -13.68
C ARG A 193 0.38 2.99 -13.94
N MET A 194 -0.16 4.02 -13.28
CA MET A 194 0.30 5.40 -13.45
C MET A 194 1.72 5.60 -12.92
N GLN A 195 2.11 4.92 -11.85
CA GLN A 195 3.46 5.02 -11.29
C GLN A 195 4.49 4.20 -12.08
N ALA A 196 4.05 3.10 -12.70
CA ALA A 196 4.88 2.30 -13.61
C ALA A 196 5.09 2.96 -14.98
N ASP A 197 4.22 3.91 -15.35
CA ASP A 197 4.23 4.56 -16.65
C ASP A 197 5.52 5.34 -16.88
N CYS A 198 6.02 5.28 -18.13
CA CYS A 198 7.26 5.96 -18.50
C CYS A 198 7.06 7.48 -18.50
N PRO A 199 7.85 8.25 -17.73
CA PRO A 199 7.67 9.70 -17.65
C PRO A 199 7.81 10.42 -18.99
N ASP A 200 8.68 9.90 -19.90
CA ASP A 200 8.96 10.51 -21.21
C ASP A 200 7.90 10.18 -22.28
N ARG A 201 7.19 9.06 -22.09
CA ARG A 201 6.12 8.61 -22.99
C ARG A 201 4.91 8.22 -22.18
N ARG A 202 4.26 9.21 -21.56
CA ARG A 202 3.09 8.97 -20.73
C ARG A 202 1.95 8.36 -21.52
N GLN A 203 1.57 7.14 -21.15
CA GLN A 203 0.41 6.46 -21.67
C GLN A 203 -0.88 7.05 -21.10
N TYR A 204 -0.87 7.42 -19.81
CA TYR A 204 -2.02 7.92 -19.09
C TYR A 204 -1.90 9.41 -18.79
N ARG A 205 -2.88 10.22 -19.22
CA ARG A 205 -2.92 11.67 -18.95
C ARG A 205 -3.30 11.97 -17.49
N ASN A 206 -4.29 11.23 -16.98
CA ASN A 206 -4.79 11.39 -15.62
C ASN A 206 -5.41 10.07 -15.11
N MET A 207 -5.88 10.07 -13.84
CA MET A 207 -6.50 8.92 -13.19
C MET A 207 -7.72 8.39 -13.98
N THR A 208 -8.62 9.28 -14.40
CA THR A 208 -9.84 8.92 -15.15
C THR A 208 -9.51 8.29 -16.50
N ASP A 209 -8.51 8.83 -17.19
CA ASP A 209 -8.02 8.28 -18.44
C ASP A 209 -7.43 6.87 -18.26
N CYS A 210 -6.64 6.66 -17.20
CA CYS A 210 -6.12 5.35 -16.86
C CYS A 210 -7.24 4.34 -16.55
N PHE A 211 -8.28 4.73 -15.79
CA PHE A 211 -9.47 3.92 -15.57
C PHE A 211 -10.14 3.53 -16.89
N ARG A 212 -10.40 4.52 -17.76
CA ARG A 212 -11.09 4.32 -19.05
C ARG A 212 -10.32 3.41 -19.98
N GLN A 213 -9.02 3.65 -20.13
CA GLN A 213 -8.15 2.82 -20.99
C GLN A 213 -8.04 1.40 -20.44
N SER A 214 -7.88 1.25 -19.11
CA SER A 214 -7.80 -0.05 -18.46
C SER A 214 -9.09 -0.86 -18.64
N TYR A 215 -10.24 -0.22 -18.46
CA TYR A 215 -11.54 -0.85 -18.65
C TYR A 215 -11.77 -1.26 -20.13
N LYS A 216 -11.41 -0.39 -21.08
CA LYS A 216 -11.53 -0.70 -22.51
C LYS A 216 -10.64 -1.86 -22.94
N ALA A 217 -9.46 -2.00 -22.37
CA ALA A 217 -8.51 -3.05 -22.73
C ALA A 217 -8.90 -4.43 -22.19
N ASP A 218 -9.35 -4.52 -20.95
CA ASP A 218 -9.47 -5.78 -20.22
C ASP A 218 -10.79 -5.95 -19.42
N GLY A 219 -11.68 -4.98 -19.46
CA GLY A 219 -12.96 -4.98 -18.72
C GLY A 219 -12.79 -4.81 -17.21
N LEU A 220 -13.88 -5.07 -16.47
CA LEU A 220 -13.91 -4.97 -14.99
C LEU A 220 -12.85 -5.83 -14.26
N PRO A 221 -12.56 -7.07 -14.69
CA PRO A 221 -11.61 -7.93 -13.96
C PRO A 221 -10.22 -7.33 -13.81
N VAL A 222 -9.85 -6.35 -14.64
CA VAL A 222 -8.55 -5.69 -14.57
C VAL A 222 -8.30 -5.00 -13.23
N PHE A 223 -9.33 -4.43 -12.64
CA PHE A 223 -9.24 -3.69 -11.38
C PHE A 223 -9.08 -4.58 -10.15
N PHE A 224 -9.25 -5.89 -10.30
CA PHE A 224 -9.05 -6.90 -9.25
C PHE A 224 -7.78 -7.72 -9.45
N ARG A 225 -6.93 -7.34 -10.40
CA ARG A 225 -5.63 -7.99 -10.62
C ARG A 225 -4.72 -7.78 -9.41
N GLY A 226 -4.03 -8.86 -9.05
CA GLY A 226 -3.15 -8.87 -7.89
C GLY A 226 -3.86 -9.11 -6.56
N ALA A 227 -5.20 -9.27 -6.53
CA ALA A 227 -5.94 -9.61 -5.32
C ALA A 227 -5.43 -10.90 -4.66
N VAL A 228 -5.15 -11.94 -5.46
CA VAL A 228 -4.61 -13.22 -4.98
C VAL A 228 -3.22 -13.05 -4.38
N ALA A 229 -2.33 -12.31 -5.05
CA ALA A 229 -0.98 -12.05 -4.53
C ALA A 229 -1.03 -11.24 -3.23
N MET A 230 -1.97 -10.31 -3.13
CA MET A 230 -2.18 -9.49 -1.93
C MET A 230 -2.72 -10.32 -0.76
N SER A 231 -3.70 -11.19 -1.01
CA SER A 231 -4.24 -12.10 0.01
C SER A 231 -3.20 -13.10 0.48
N ALA A 232 -2.45 -13.69 -0.47
CA ALA A 232 -1.35 -14.62 -0.15
C ALA A 232 -0.25 -13.95 0.68
N ARG A 233 0.01 -12.65 0.47
CA ARG A 233 0.98 -11.87 1.25
C ARG A 233 0.53 -11.65 2.69
N ALA A 234 -0.76 -11.51 2.93
CA ALA A 234 -1.28 -11.20 4.27
C ALA A 234 -0.90 -12.28 5.31
N PHE A 235 -0.93 -13.55 4.91
CA PHE A 235 -0.58 -14.67 5.80
C PHE A 235 0.85 -14.59 6.36
N PRO A 236 1.92 -14.59 5.53
CA PRO A 236 3.29 -14.58 6.06
C PRO A 236 3.62 -13.28 6.77
N VAL A 237 3.06 -12.14 6.34
CA VAL A 237 3.32 -10.85 6.98
C VAL A 237 2.70 -10.81 8.37
N ASN A 238 1.42 -11.16 8.50
CA ASN A 238 0.73 -11.15 9.79
C ASN A 238 1.32 -12.18 10.75
N GLY A 239 1.66 -13.38 10.27
CA GLY A 239 2.30 -14.42 11.08
C GLY A 239 3.65 -13.97 11.65
N VAL A 240 4.53 -13.40 10.81
CA VAL A 240 5.83 -12.88 11.29
C VAL A 240 5.65 -11.69 12.24
N THR A 241 4.71 -10.80 11.96
CA THR A 241 4.42 -9.65 12.83
C THR A 241 3.97 -10.11 14.21
N PHE A 242 3.09 -11.11 14.27
CA PHE A 242 2.62 -11.67 15.53
C PHE A 242 3.75 -12.32 16.34
N VAL A 243 4.55 -13.18 15.71
CA VAL A 243 5.71 -13.83 16.39
C VAL A 243 6.70 -12.81 16.92
N VAL A 244 7.06 -11.78 16.12
CA VAL A 244 7.97 -10.71 16.54
C VAL A 244 7.38 -9.92 17.72
N TYR A 245 6.09 -9.59 17.66
CA TYR A 245 5.40 -8.88 18.73
C TYR A 245 5.42 -9.66 20.04
N GLU A 246 5.03 -10.93 20.03
CA GLU A 246 5.06 -11.82 21.19
C GLU A 246 6.47 -11.94 21.78
N THR A 247 7.48 -12.19 20.92
CA THR A 247 8.88 -12.31 21.35
C THR A 247 9.38 -11.02 22.02
N LEU A 248 9.03 -9.85 21.46
CA LEU A 248 9.41 -8.57 22.06
C LEU A 248 8.70 -8.32 23.38
N LEU A 249 7.41 -8.66 23.50
CA LEU A 249 6.68 -8.55 24.75
C LEU A 249 7.29 -9.44 25.86
N GLU A 250 7.61 -10.68 25.52
CA GLU A 250 8.27 -11.58 26.48
C GLU A 250 9.64 -11.04 26.93
N TYR A 251 10.42 -10.51 25.99
CA TYR A 251 11.72 -9.91 26.31
C TYR A 251 11.59 -8.68 27.22
N CYS A 252 10.65 -7.79 26.93
CA CYS A 252 10.37 -6.61 27.75
C CYS A 252 9.89 -7.01 29.17
N ASN A 253 8.98 -7.98 29.25
CA ASN A 253 8.46 -8.45 30.54
C ASN A 253 9.52 -9.15 31.39
N LYS A 254 10.46 -9.90 30.79
CA LYS A 254 11.60 -10.51 31.49
C LYS A 254 12.59 -9.47 32.02
N ARG A 255 12.73 -8.33 31.39
CA ARG A 255 13.63 -7.27 31.79
C ARG A 255 13.07 -6.38 32.91
N ASN A 256 11.74 -6.37 33.07
CA ASN A 256 11.04 -5.61 34.11
C ASN A 256 10.75 -6.44 35.39
N ARG A 257 11.17 -7.72 35.41
CA ARG A 257 11.21 -8.59 36.60
C ARG A 257 12.63 -8.72 37.13
#